data_36994c21918022aa95c7a032e2f8f5e4
#
_entry.id   36994c21918022aa95c7a032e2f8f5e4
#
_cell.length_a   1.000
_cell.length_b   1.000
_cell.length_c   1.000
_cell.angle_alpha   90.00
_cell.angle_beta   90.00
_cell.angle_gamma   90.00
#
_symmetry.space_group_name_H-M   'P 1'
#
loop_
_entity.id
_entity.type
_entity.pdbx_description
1 polymer ?
#
loop_
_entity_poly.entity_id
_entity_poly.type
_entity_poly.pdbx_seq_one_letter_code
_entity_poly.pdbx_strand_id
1 'polypeptide(L)'
;YRLGGDEFAVVLENTNDIHSITSLAKDLLKQINLPFFIEQHELAITSSIGIVLYPEDGNDPQALLRNADTAMYHAKHEGANRYLFFNDSMNKLAVKRLQVENLIRHGLKEDYFTVFYQPKMDIVTGQLVGMEALVRFITPKKGLISPASFIPVAEETGQILEIGEVVLQKTCEDVKRWIDMGLFHGRVAVNLSAKQFMLPFLCEQIDDILQRSELPSYHLELEITEDTAMGDMEKIKALAEKIRAAL
;
A
#
# COMPACT_ATOMS: atom_id res chain seq x y z
N TYR A 1 2.96 -19.44 25.23
CA TYR A 1 3.08 -20.46 24.18
C TYR A 1 3.65 -19.81 22.91
N ARG A 2 4.58 -20.49 22.22
CA ARG A 2 5.04 -20.07 20.88
C ARG A 2 4.19 -20.83 19.84
N LEU A 3 3.54 -20.09 18.95
CA LEU A 3 2.67 -20.64 17.92
C LEU A 3 3.46 -21.02 16.66
N GLY A 4 4.45 -20.21 16.31
CA GLY A 4 5.35 -20.42 15.18
C GLY A 4 6.08 -19.14 14.80
N GLY A 5 7.26 -19.22 14.19
CA GLY A 5 8.02 -18.04 13.78
C GLY A 5 8.22 -17.03 14.91
N ASP A 6 7.69 -15.83 14.75
CA ASP A 6 7.68 -14.70 15.68
C ASP A 6 6.35 -14.54 16.47
N GLU A 7 5.45 -15.52 16.36
CA GLU A 7 4.13 -15.48 16.99
C GLU A 7 4.10 -16.19 18.33
N PHE A 8 3.57 -15.52 19.35
CA PHE A 8 3.44 -16.01 20.71
C PHE A 8 2.00 -15.77 21.22
N ALA A 9 1.50 -16.70 22.03
CA ALA A 9 0.23 -16.55 22.73
C ALA A 9 0.45 -16.57 24.26
N VAL A 10 -0.24 -15.69 24.95
CA VAL A 10 -0.32 -15.62 26.40
C VAL A 10 -1.75 -15.91 26.82
N VAL A 11 -1.94 -16.85 27.72
CA VAL A 11 -3.25 -17.17 28.30
C VAL A 11 -3.24 -16.72 29.75
N LEU A 12 -4.22 -15.89 30.09
CA LEU A 12 -4.44 -15.43 31.45
C LEU A 12 -5.67 -16.14 32.01
N GLU A 13 -5.49 -16.84 33.11
CA GLU A 13 -6.58 -17.54 33.79
C GLU A 13 -7.04 -16.75 35.02
N ASN A 14 -8.30 -16.87 35.35
CA ASN A 14 -8.90 -16.25 36.56
C ASN A 14 -8.76 -14.73 36.63
N THR A 15 -8.71 -14.04 35.50
CA THR A 15 -8.72 -12.59 35.46
C THR A 15 -9.93 -12.09 34.68
N ASN A 16 -10.77 -11.30 35.36
CA ASN A 16 -11.93 -10.61 34.78
C ASN A 16 -11.73 -9.10 34.73
N ASP A 17 -10.54 -8.65 35.10
CA ASP A 17 -10.22 -7.22 35.16
C ASP A 17 -9.49 -6.76 33.91
N ILE A 18 -10.21 -6.01 33.07
CA ILE A 18 -9.67 -5.39 31.86
C ILE A 18 -8.46 -4.49 32.17
N HIS A 19 -8.44 -3.89 33.35
CA HIS A 19 -7.34 -3.01 33.76
C HIS A 19 -6.03 -3.79 33.94
N SER A 20 -6.08 -4.94 34.56
CA SER A 20 -4.93 -5.84 34.73
C SER A 20 -4.43 -6.39 33.39
N ILE A 21 -5.35 -6.78 32.48
CA ILE A 21 -5.01 -7.24 31.13
C ILE A 21 -4.31 -6.12 30.34
N THR A 22 -4.86 -4.92 30.40
CA THR A 22 -4.32 -3.73 29.72
C THR A 22 -2.94 -3.36 30.27
N SER A 23 -2.73 -3.42 31.59
CA SER A 23 -1.43 -3.14 32.21
C SER A 23 -0.39 -4.13 31.74
N LEU A 24 -0.70 -5.44 31.76
CA LEU A 24 0.21 -6.46 31.28
C LEU A 24 0.57 -6.27 29.80
N ALA A 25 -0.41 -5.96 28.94
CA ALA A 25 -0.16 -5.73 27.52
C ALA A 25 0.79 -4.53 27.31
N LYS A 26 0.61 -3.44 28.05
CA LYS A 26 1.51 -2.27 28.02
C LYS A 26 2.91 -2.61 28.50
N ASP A 27 3.02 -3.38 29.59
CA ASP A 27 4.32 -3.78 30.12
C ASP A 27 5.08 -4.69 29.15
N LEU A 28 4.39 -5.64 28.51
CA LEU A 28 4.97 -6.48 27.46
C LEU A 28 5.48 -5.65 26.28
N LEU A 29 4.67 -4.73 25.76
CA LEU A 29 5.08 -3.84 24.67
C LEU A 29 6.31 -3.02 25.06
N LYS A 30 6.32 -2.47 26.28
CA LYS A 30 7.45 -1.68 26.79
C LYS A 30 8.72 -2.51 26.90
N GLN A 31 8.63 -3.74 27.41
CA GLN A 31 9.81 -4.61 27.56
C GLN A 31 10.36 -5.09 26.21
N ILE A 32 9.49 -5.45 25.27
CA ILE A 32 9.90 -5.90 23.93
C ILE A 32 10.52 -4.76 23.13
N ASN A 33 10.06 -3.52 23.34
CA ASN A 33 10.58 -2.33 22.63
C ASN A 33 11.95 -1.84 23.17
N LEU A 34 12.47 -2.43 24.26
CA LEU A 34 13.82 -2.13 24.73
C LEU A 34 14.85 -2.66 23.72
N PRO A 35 15.91 -1.88 23.42
CA PRO A 35 16.94 -2.33 22.51
C PRO A 35 17.61 -3.62 22.98
N PHE A 36 17.82 -4.52 22.04
CA PHE A 36 18.58 -5.75 22.25
C PHE A 36 19.98 -5.60 21.67
N PHE A 37 20.99 -6.02 22.40
CA PHE A 37 22.36 -6.00 21.93
C PHE A 37 22.79 -7.42 21.55
N ILE A 38 23.09 -7.62 20.28
CA ILE A 38 23.65 -8.87 19.77
C ILE A 38 25.04 -8.55 19.23
N GLU A 39 26.08 -9.06 19.88
CA GLU A 39 27.48 -8.72 19.63
C GLU A 39 27.71 -7.20 19.76
N GLN A 40 27.97 -6.50 18.65
CA GLN A 40 28.18 -5.04 18.61
C GLN A 40 27.00 -4.28 17.97
N HIS A 41 25.89 -4.98 17.66
CA HIS A 41 24.73 -4.39 16.99
C HIS A 41 23.60 -4.18 17.99
N GLU A 42 23.10 -2.94 18.01
CA GLU A 42 21.86 -2.59 18.70
C GLU A 42 20.67 -2.88 17.77
N LEU A 43 19.74 -3.70 18.23
CA LEU A 43 18.55 -4.08 17.48
C LEU A 43 17.32 -3.61 18.25
N ALA A 44 16.48 -2.84 17.59
CA ALA A 44 15.16 -2.45 18.07
C ALA A 44 14.09 -3.26 17.35
N ILE A 45 13.20 -3.89 18.10
CA ILE A 45 12.03 -4.59 17.56
C ILE A 45 10.77 -4.01 18.16
N THR A 46 9.66 -4.11 17.45
CA THR A 46 8.34 -3.75 17.94
C THR A 46 7.43 -4.98 17.92
N SER A 47 6.39 -4.97 18.74
CA SER A 47 5.37 -6.01 18.72
C SER A 47 3.97 -5.41 18.61
N SER A 48 3.04 -6.22 18.16
CA SER A 48 1.61 -5.88 18.17
C SER A 48 0.86 -6.99 18.90
N ILE A 49 -0.13 -6.62 19.73
CA ILE A 49 -0.85 -7.56 20.58
C ILE A 49 -2.33 -7.50 20.25
N GLY A 50 -2.94 -8.64 19.89
CA GLY A 50 -4.38 -8.84 19.82
C GLY A 50 -4.89 -9.44 21.11
N ILE A 51 -5.94 -8.88 21.68
CA ILE A 51 -6.54 -9.34 22.95
C ILE A 51 -7.95 -9.84 22.69
N VAL A 52 -8.26 -11.02 23.18
CA VAL A 52 -9.59 -11.64 23.16
C VAL A 52 -10.01 -12.06 24.55
N LEU A 53 -11.29 -11.99 24.82
CA LEU A 53 -11.90 -12.36 26.08
C LEU A 53 -12.78 -13.61 25.88
N TYR A 54 -12.63 -14.59 26.75
CA TYR A 54 -13.52 -15.75 26.80
C TYR A 54 -14.60 -15.52 27.87
N PRO A 55 -15.88 -15.83 27.56
CA PRO A 55 -16.41 -16.41 26.31
C PRO A 55 -16.85 -15.38 25.25
N GLU A 56 -16.72 -14.06 25.51
CA GLU A 56 -17.29 -12.96 24.71
C GLU A 56 -16.79 -12.99 23.27
N ASP A 57 -15.49 -13.22 23.08
CA ASP A 57 -14.84 -13.16 21.77
C ASP A 57 -14.65 -14.53 21.11
N GLY A 58 -15.24 -15.58 21.67
CA GLY A 58 -15.22 -16.92 21.09
C GLY A 58 -15.45 -18.02 22.13
N ASN A 59 -16.10 -19.12 21.71
CA ASN A 59 -16.46 -20.22 22.57
C ASN A 59 -15.54 -21.46 22.42
N ASP A 60 -14.59 -21.41 21.52
CA ASP A 60 -13.61 -22.46 21.29
C ASP A 60 -12.22 -21.88 21.02
N PRO A 61 -11.16 -22.67 21.25
CA PRO A 61 -9.78 -22.19 21.08
C PRO A 61 -9.45 -21.68 19.67
N GLN A 62 -10.05 -22.27 18.63
CA GLN A 62 -9.79 -21.88 17.24
C GLN A 62 -10.41 -20.51 16.93
N ALA A 63 -11.64 -20.27 17.42
CA ALA A 63 -12.29 -18.96 17.29
C ALA A 63 -11.51 -17.88 18.03
N LEU A 64 -11.07 -18.15 19.27
CA LEU A 64 -10.28 -17.22 20.06
C LEU A 64 -8.95 -16.88 19.38
N LEU A 65 -8.20 -17.87 18.90
CA LEU A 65 -6.93 -17.64 18.19
C LEU A 65 -7.14 -16.83 16.92
N ARG A 66 -8.13 -17.17 16.10
CA ARG A 66 -8.45 -16.42 14.88
C ARG A 66 -8.81 -14.96 15.18
N ASN A 67 -9.60 -14.72 16.23
CA ASN A 67 -10.05 -13.39 16.61
C ASN A 67 -8.90 -12.57 17.26
N ALA A 68 -8.00 -13.22 18.02
CA ALA A 68 -6.77 -12.60 18.52
C ALA A 68 -5.83 -12.19 17.38
N ASP A 69 -5.65 -13.06 16.37
CA ASP A 69 -4.86 -12.77 15.19
C ASP A 69 -5.44 -11.58 14.42
N THR A 70 -6.76 -11.55 14.23
CA THR A 70 -7.45 -10.41 13.61
C THR A 70 -7.18 -9.10 14.36
N ALA A 71 -7.28 -9.08 15.69
CA ALA A 71 -7.01 -7.91 16.49
C ALA A 71 -5.53 -7.49 16.44
N MET A 72 -4.60 -8.45 16.49
CA MET A 72 -3.16 -8.23 16.35
C MET A 72 -2.82 -7.62 14.99
N TYR A 73 -3.41 -8.14 13.93
CA TYR A 73 -3.26 -7.62 12.58
C TYR A 73 -3.67 -6.13 12.50
N HIS A 74 -4.84 -5.77 13.05
CA HIS A 74 -5.29 -4.38 13.12
C HIS A 74 -4.32 -3.51 13.95
N ALA A 75 -3.83 -4.02 15.08
CA ALA A 75 -2.83 -3.31 15.89
C ALA A 75 -1.55 -3.00 15.10
N LYS A 76 -1.10 -3.94 14.25
CA LYS A 76 0.06 -3.78 13.37
C LYS A 76 -0.17 -2.70 12.30
N HIS A 77 -1.35 -2.67 11.69
CA HIS A 77 -1.68 -1.71 10.62
C HIS A 77 -2.03 -0.30 11.12
N GLU A 78 -2.51 -0.16 12.34
CA GLU A 78 -2.79 1.14 12.95
C GLU A 78 -1.54 1.84 13.51
N GLY A 79 -0.34 1.41 13.13
CA GLY A 79 0.94 2.03 13.52
C GLY A 79 1.83 1.18 14.41
N ALA A 80 1.55 -0.14 14.50
CA ALA A 80 2.33 -1.13 15.26
C ALA A 80 2.59 -0.73 16.74
N ASN A 81 3.41 -1.49 17.46
CA ASN A 81 3.81 -1.23 18.86
C ASN A 81 2.64 -0.86 19.79
N ARG A 82 1.53 -1.58 19.65
CA ARG A 82 0.28 -1.36 20.42
C ARG A 82 -0.48 -2.65 20.64
N TYR A 83 -1.48 -2.59 21.49
CA TYR A 83 -2.46 -3.65 21.67
C TYR A 83 -3.85 -3.18 21.23
N LEU A 84 -4.68 -4.12 20.74
CA LEU A 84 -6.09 -3.90 20.47
C LEU A 84 -6.91 -5.07 21.04
N PHE A 85 -8.07 -4.72 21.60
CA PHE A 85 -9.11 -5.71 21.91
C PHE A 85 -9.87 -6.05 20.63
N PHE A 86 -10.17 -7.34 20.46
CA PHE A 86 -11.01 -7.79 19.37
C PHE A 86 -12.41 -7.15 19.43
N ASN A 87 -13.00 -6.93 18.28
CA ASN A 87 -14.41 -6.62 18.13
C ASN A 87 -14.94 -7.14 16.79
N ASP A 88 -16.25 -7.41 16.70
CA ASP A 88 -16.89 -7.97 15.50
C ASP A 88 -16.72 -7.12 14.22
N SER A 89 -16.49 -5.82 14.35
CA SER A 89 -16.25 -4.95 13.19
C SER A 89 -14.93 -5.25 12.50
N MET A 90 -13.92 -5.73 13.24
CA MET A 90 -12.61 -6.12 12.68
C MET A 90 -12.74 -7.31 11.73
N ASN A 91 -13.55 -8.33 12.08
CA ASN A 91 -13.83 -9.44 11.17
C ASN A 91 -14.46 -8.97 9.86
N LYS A 92 -15.42 -8.03 9.93
CA LYS A 92 -16.05 -7.47 8.73
C LYS A 92 -15.05 -6.74 7.85
N LEU A 93 -14.12 -6.01 8.47
CA LEU A 93 -13.04 -5.32 7.74
C LEU A 93 -12.06 -6.31 7.10
N ALA A 94 -11.65 -7.36 7.82
CA ALA A 94 -10.79 -8.40 7.29
C ALA A 94 -11.42 -9.13 6.08
N VAL A 95 -12.69 -9.50 6.18
CA VAL A 95 -13.44 -10.11 5.07
C VAL A 95 -13.54 -9.16 3.88
N LYS A 96 -13.88 -7.88 4.12
CA LYS A 96 -13.96 -6.86 3.08
C LYS A 96 -12.61 -6.68 2.36
N ARG A 97 -11.51 -6.66 3.11
CA ARG A 97 -10.15 -6.56 2.56
C ARG A 97 -9.82 -7.74 1.64
N LEU A 98 -10.09 -8.98 2.09
CA LEU A 98 -9.88 -10.17 1.28
C LEU A 98 -10.71 -10.16 -0.01
N GLN A 99 -11.94 -9.65 0.06
CA GLN A 99 -12.79 -9.46 -1.10
C GLN A 99 -12.20 -8.44 -2.09
N VAL A 100 -11.64 -7.34 -1.59
CA VAL A 100 -10.99 -6.32 -2.42
C VAL A 100 -9.72 -6.88 -3.05
N GLU A 101 -8.87 -7.58 -2.31
CA GLU A 101 -7.66 -8.23 -2.83
C GLU A 101 -7.98 -9.20 -3.99
N ASN A 102 -8.96 -10.08 -3.78
CA ASN A 102 -9.39 -11.01 -4.83
C ASN A 102 -9.98 -10.28 -6.05
N LEU A 103 -10.69 -9.17 -5.80
CA LEU A 103 -11.26 -8.36 -6.87
C LEU A 103 -10.17 -7.66 -7.70
N ILE A 104 -9.10 -7.15 -7.05
CA ILE A 104 -7.92 -6.58 -7.72
C ILE A 104 -7.26 -7.66 -8.59
N ARG A 105 -6.97 -8.84 -8.03
CA ARG A 105 -6.36 -9.95 -8.77
C ARG A 105 -7.17 -10.35 -10.01
N HIS A 106 -8.50 -10.38 -9.88
CA HIS A 106 -9.38 -10.63 -11.01
C HIS A 106 -9.35 -9.46 -12.01
N GLY A 107 -9.39 -8.23 -11.52
CA GLY A 107 -9.36 -7.03 -12.36
C GLY A 107 -8.08 -6.86 -13.18
N LEU A 108 -6.94 -7.28 -12.66
CA LEU A 108 -5.67 -7.32 -13.40
C LEU A 108 -5.72 -8.33 -14.57
N LYS A 109 -6.35 -9.49 -14.36
CA LYS A 109 -6.50 -10.52 -15.39
C LYS A 109 -7.48 -10.13 -16.50
N GLU A 110 -8.54 -9.44 -16.14
CA GLU A 110 -9.65 -9.09 -17.03
C GLU A 110 -9.57 -7.66 -17.58
N ASP A 111 -8.44 -6.98 -17.39
CA ASP A 111 -8.18 -5.60 -17.84
C ASP A 111 -9.21 -4.57 -17.36
N TYR A 112 -9.60 -4.66 -16.07
CA TYR A 112 -10.57 -3.75 -15.47
C TYR A 112 -9.95 -2.44 -14.96
N PHE A 113 -8.62 -2.30 -15.02
CA PHE A 113 -7.92 -1.08 -14.69
C PHE A 113 -7.78 -0.20 -15.92
N THR A 114 -8.21 1.05 -15.79
CA THR A 114 -8.10 2.08 -16.83
C THR A 114 -7.58 3.39 -16.24
N VAL A 115 -7.34 4.37 -17.10
CA VAL A 115 -6.80 5.68 -16.69
C VAL A 115 -7.81 6.76 -17.07
N PHE A 116 -8.07 7.67 -16.11
CA PHE A 116 -8.74 8.92 -16.37
C PHE A 116 -7.71 10.03 -16.27
N TYR A 117 -7.92 11.11 -17.02
CA TYR A 117 -6.97 12.21 -17.11
C TYR A 117 -7.59 13.47 -16.58
N GLN A 118 -6.95 14.07 -15.56
CA GLN A 118 -7.34 15.37 -15.02
C GLN A 118 -6.50 16.46 -15.70
N PRO A 119 -7.13 17.40 -16.43
CA PRO A 119 -6.38 18.43 -17.15
C PRO A 119 -5.74 19.45 -16.18
N LYS A 120 -4.50 19.85 -16.48
CA LYS A 120 -3.78 20.98 -15.87
C LYS A 120 -3.82 22.14 -16.87
N MET A 121 -4.52 23.23 -16.51
CA MET A 121 -4.73 24.39 -17.38
C MET A 121 -3.88 25.57 -16.93
N ASP A 122 -3.28 26.27 -17.87
CA ASP A 122 -2.69 27.58 -17.59
C ASP A 122 -3.77 28.60 -17.30
N ILE A 123 -3.69 29.27 -16.15
CA ILE A 123 -4.76 30.19 -15.67
C ILE A 123 -4.87 31.47 -16.50
N VAL A 124 -3.77 31.89 -17.13
CA VAL A 124 -3.70 33.14 -17.89
C VAL A 124 -4.18 32.94 -19.32
N THR A 125 -3.71 31.86 -19.96
CA THR A 125 -3.99 31.58 -21.37
C THR A 125 -5.17 30.70 -21.60
N GLY A 126 -5.62 29.93 -20.56
CA GLY A 126 -6.66 28.90 -20.68
C GLY A 126 -6.23 27.68 -21.51
N GLN A 127 -4.94 27.53 -21.78
CA GLN A 127 -4.44 26.41 -22.57
C GLN A 127 -4.16 25.18 -21.70
N LEU A 128 -4.35 23.99 -22.28
CA LEU A 128 -3.96 22.73 -21.66
C LEU A 128 -2.45 22.58 -21.66
N VAL A 129 -1.82 22.60 -20.47
CA VAL A 129 -0.37 22.52 -20.32
C VAL A 129 0.11 21.14 -19.86
N GLY A 130 -0.79 20.34 -19.28
CA GLY A 130 -0.48 19.00 -18.81
C GLY A 130 -1.73 18.27 -18.37
N MET A 131 -1.56 17.04 -17.92
CA MET A 131 -2.61 16.20 -17.34
C MET A 131 -2.04 15.37 -16.20
N GLU A 132 -2.90 14.94 -15.29
CA GLU A 132 -2.60 13.90 -14.30
C GLU A 132 -3.34 12.62 -14.64
N ALA A 133 -2.59 11.53 -14.74
CA ALA A 133 -3.13 10.20 -14.99
C ALA A 133 -3.60 9.58 -13.66
N LEU A 134 -4.87 9.29 -13.58
CA LEU A 134 -5.53 8.80 -12.38
C LEU A 134 -6.10 7.40 -12.63
N VAL A 135 -5.58 6.41 -11.93
CA VAL A 135 -6.08 5.03 -12.01
C VAL A 135 -7.56 4.95 -11.70
N ARG A 136 -8.29 4.16 -12.49
CA ARG A 136 -9.69 3.82 -12.27
C ARG A 136 -9.86 2.31 -12.33
N PHE A 137 -10.60 1.78 -11.40
CA PHE A 137 -10.96 0.37 -11.35
C PHE A 137 -12.44 0.22 -11.66
N ILE A 138 -12.75 -0.27 -12.87
CA ILE A 138 -14.12 -0.35 -13.38
C ILE A 138 -14.46 -1.81 -13.63
N THR A 139 -15.40 -2.35 -12.87
CA THR A 139 -15.83 -3.73 -13.00
C THR A 139 -17.23 -3.82 -13.62
N PRO A 140 -17.54 -4.88 -14.38
CA PRO A 140 -18.87 -5.04 -14.99
C PRO A 140 -20.02 -5.08 -13.97
N LYS A 141 -19.75 -5.65 -12.78
CA LYS A 141 -20.79 -5.88 -11.75
C LYS A 141 -20.98 -4.71 -10.79
N LYS A 142 -19.89 -3.99 -10.45
CA LYS A 142 -19.94 -2.93 -9.41
C LYS A 142 -19.70 -1.53 -9.98
N GLY A 143 -19.42 -1.42 -11.28
CA GLY A 143 -19.06 -0.15 -11.89
C GLY A 143 -17.71 0.36 -11.36
N LEU A 144 -17.60 1.68 -11.19
CA LEU A 144 -16.40 2.35 -10.71
C LEU A 144 -16.19 2.08 -9.21
N ILE A 145 -15.02 1.55 -8.89
CA ILE A 145 -14.55 1.32 -7.53
C ILE A 145 -13.61 2.46 -7.13
N SER A 146 -13.86 3.07 -5.96
CA SER A 146 -13.07 4.19 -5.47
C SER A 146 -11.60 3.81 -5.24
N PRO A 147 -10.63 4.61 -5.72
CA PRO A 147 -9.21 4.42 -5.42
C PRO A 147 -8.91 4.28 -3.93
N ALA A 148 -9.56 5.06 -3.08
CA ALA A 148 -9.42 4.99 -1.63
C ALA A 148 -9.78 3.62 -1.02
N SER A 149 -10.57 2.79 -1.74
CA SER A 149 -10.95 1.46 -1.25
C SER A 149 -10.04 0.34 -1.72
N PHE A 150 -9.28 0.51 -2.81
CA PHE A 150 -8.44 -0.56 -3.34
C PHE A 150 -6.93 -0.24 -3.30
N ILE A 151 -6.51 1.02 -3.41
CA ILE A 151 -5.08 1.38 -3.38
C ILE A 151 -4.40 0.91 -2.09
N PRO A 152 -4.93 1.17 -0.87
CA PRO A 152 -4.29 0.69 0.35
C PRO A 152 -4.13 -0.84 0.37
N VAL A 153 -5.15 -1.58 -0.08
CA VAL A 153 -5.07 -3.04 -0.16
C VAL A 153 -4.04 -3.49 -1.20
N ALA A 154 -3.99 -2.84 -2.36
CA ALA A 154 -3.02 -3.12 -3.40
C ALA A 154 -1.58 -2.85 -2.92
N GLU A 155 -1.36 -1.79 -2.17
CA GLU A 155 -0.06 -1.49 -1.56
C GLU A 155 0.34 -2.54 -0.54
N GLU A 156 -0.54 -2.92 0.38
CA GLU A 156 -0.26 -3.95 1.39
C GLU A 156 0.10 -5.30 0.75
N THR A 157 -0.68 -5.73 -0.23
CA THR A 157 -0.53 -7.03 -0.91
C THR A 157 0.54 -7.05 -2.00
N GLY A 158 1.10 -5.88 -2.36
CA GLY A 158 2.07 -5.76 -3.46
C GLY A 158 1.46 -5.69 -4.86
N GLN A 159 0.14 -5.85 -5.01
CA GLN A 159 -0.56 -5.76 -6.30
C GLN A 159 -0.48 -4.35 -6.92
N ILE A 160 -0.11 -3.35 -6.14
CA ILE A 160 0.13 -1.98 -6.64
C ILE A 160 1.23 -1.93 -7.71
N LEU A 161 2.18 -2.87 -7.71
CA LEU A 161 3.24 -2.97 -8.71
C LEU A 161 2.67 -3.27 -10.10
N GLU A 162 1.82 -4.30 -10.20
CA GLU A 162 1.16 -4.67 -11.45
C GLU A 162 0.18 -3.59 -11.92
N ILE A 163 -0.60 -3.01 -10.99
CA ILE A 163 -1.50 -1.89 -11.30
C ILE A 163 -0.71 -0.71 -11.88
N GLY A 164 0.41 -0.36 -11.26
CA GLY A 164 1.24 0.76 -11.71
C GLY A 164 1.85 0.54 -13.09
N GLU A 165 2.28 -0.69 -13.41
CA GLU A 165 2.73 -1.04 -14.75
C GLU A 165 1.63 -0.86 -15.80
N VAL A 166 0.41 -1.37 -15.52
CA VAL A 166 -0.75 -1.19 -16.39
C VAL A 166 -1.07 0.30 -16.60
N VAL A 167 -1.03 1.10 -15.53
CA VAL A 167 -1.29 2.54 -15.60
C VAL A 167 -0.25 3.26 -16.44
N LEU A 168 1.04 3.00 -16.22
CA LEU A 168 2.13 3.58 -17.01
C LEU A 168 2.00 3.22 -18.49
N GLN A 169 1.81 1.94 -18.80
CA GLN A 169 1.67 1.45 -20.17
C GLN A 169 0.51 2.16 -20.89
N LYS A 170 -0.70 2.12 -20.31
CA LYS A 170 -1.89 2.76 -20.89
C LYS A 170 -1.72 4.27 -21.06
N THR A 171 -1.11 4.91 -20.05
CA THR A 171 -0.85 6.36 -20.11
C THR A 171 0.09 6.72 -21.25
N CYS A 172 1.20 6.01 -21.41
CA CYS A 172 2.15 6.28 -22.49
C CYS A 172 1.53 6.04 -23.88
N GLU A 173 0.75 4.99 -24.05
CA GLU A 173 0.03 4.68 -25.29
C GLU A 173 -1.03 5.75 -25.62
N ASP A 174 -1.82 6.18 -24.66
CA ASP A 174 -2.85 7.20 -24.85
C ASP A 174 -2.24 8.55 -25.20
N VAL A 175 -1.18 8.97 -24.46
CA VAL A 175 -0.50 10.24 -24.70
C VAL A 175 0.17 10.27 -26.08
N LYS A 176 0.87 9.19 -26.47
CA LYS A 176 1.46 9.07 -27.81
C LYS A 176 0.41 9.23 -28.88
N ARG A 177 -0.72 8.54 -28.75
CA ARG A 177 -1.82 8.64 -29.69
C ARG A 177 -2.35 10.07 -29.83
N TRP A 178 -2.50 10.81 -28.71
CA TRP A 178 -2.95 12.21 -28.73
C TRP A 178 -1.92 13.17 -29.36
N ILE A 179 -0.65 12.92 -29.12
CA ILE A 179 0.44 13.69 -29.77
C ILE A 179 0.41 13.46 -31.28
N ASP A 180 0.30 12.24 -31.74
CA ASP A 180 0.24 11.88 -33.17
C ASP A 180 -0.98 12.49 -33.87
N MET A 181 -2.09 12.66 -33.14
CA MET A 181 -3.28 13.37 -33.61
C MET A 181 -3.16 14.90 -33.54
N GLY A 182 -2.08 15.46 -32.97
CA GLY A 182 -1.91 16.90 -32.76
C GLY A 182 -2.83 17.47 -31.66
N LEU A 183 -3.37 16.63 -30.80
CA LEU A 183 -4.34 17.04 -29.74
C LEU A 183 -3.66 17.42 -28.44
N PHE A 184 -2.44 16.98 -28.20
CA PHE A 184 -1.71 17.21 -26.96
C PHE A 184 -0.22 17.43 -27.20
N HIS A 185 0.37 18.38 -26.44
CA HIS A 185 1.79 18.71 -26.54
C HIS A 185 2.46 18.91 -25.16
N GLY A 186 1.70 18.68 -24.08
CA GLY A 186 2.13 18.88 -22.71
C GLY A 186 2.81 17.67 -22.09
N ARG A 187 2.79 17.63 -20.76
CA ARG A 187 3.28 16.51 -19.95
C ARG A 187 2.12 15.79 -19.27
N VAL A 188 2.26 14.50 -19.09
CA VAL A 188 1.35 13.70 -18.27
C VAL A 188 2.08 13.27 -17.00
N ALA A 189 1.47 13.56 -15.84
CA ALA A 189 1.96 13.14 -14.54
C ALA A 189 1.35 11.79 -14.18
N VAL A 190 2.18 10.86 -13.70
CA VAL A 190 1.76 9.55 -13.20
C VAL A 190 2.25 9.38 -11.77
N ASN A 191 1.33 9.05 -10.87
CA ASN A 191 1.65 8.79 -9.47
C ASN A 191 2.35 7.45 -9.30
N LEU A 192 3.49 7.45 -8.58
CA LEU A 192 4.21 6.25 -8.17
C LEU A 192 4.02 5.98 -6.67
N SER A 193 3.68 4.76 -6.32
CA SER A 193 3.67 4.30 -4.94
C SER A 193 5.10 4.12 -4.39
N ALA A 194 5.24 4.18 -3.06
CA ALA A 194 6.51 3.91 -2.39
C ALA A 194 7.11 2.55 -2.78
N LYS A 195 6.28 1.52 -2.92
CA LYS A 195 6.74 0.18 -3.30
C LYS A 195 7.30 0.11 -4.72
N GLN A 196 6.68 0.82 -5.67
CA GLN A 196 7.20 0.92 -7.04
C GLN A 196 8.53 1.66 -7.07
N PHE A 197 8.60 2.79 -6.34
CA PHE A 197 9.80 3.59 -6.24
C PHE A 197 11.01 2.80 -5.71
N MET A 198 10.78 1.82 -4.84
CA MET A 198 11.82 0.96 -4.27
C MET A 198 12.22 -0.23 -5.17
N LEU A 199 11.60 -0.39 -6.34
CA LEU A 199 11.97 -1.47 -7.26
C LEU A 199 13.37 -1.23 -7.84
N PRO A 200 14.27 -2.22 -7.79
CA PRO A 200 15.62 -2.08 -8.35
C PRO A 200 15.64 -1.80 -9.86
N PHE A 201 14.61 -2.27 -10.58
CA PHE A 201 14.50 -2.21 -12.03
C PHE A 201 13.46 -1.20 -12.52
N LEU A 202 13.08 -0.21 -11.69
CA LEU A 202 12.05 0.76 -12.07
C LEU A 202 12.45 1.57 -13.31
N CYS A 203 13.72 1.98 -13.40
CA CYS A 203 14.22 2.75 -14.55
C CYS A 203 14.11 1.94 -15.84
N GLU A 204 14.59 0.71 -15.81
CA GLU A 204 14.54 -0.21 -16.97
C GLU A 204 13.09 -0.50 -17.40
N GLN A 205 12.17 -0.64 -16.42
CA GLN A 205 10.75 -0.84 -16.71
C GLN A 205 10.13 0.39 -17.38
N ILE A 206 10.45 1.60 -16.91
CA ILE A 206 9.96 2.85 -17.51
C ILE A 206 10.51 3.01 -18.92
N ASP A 207 11.81 2.79 -19.12
CA ASP A 207 12.45 2.87 -20.43
C ASP A 207 11.82 1.90 -21.45
N ASP A 208 11.56 0.66 -21.03
CA ASP A 208 10.93 -0.35 -21.85
C ASP A 208 9.49 0.04 -22.26
N ILE A 209 8.72 0.64 -21.33
CA ILE A 209 7.38 1.16 -21.62
C ILE A 209 7.44 2.33 -22.60
N LEU A 210 8.36 3.28 -22.40
CA LEU A 210 8.54 4.43 -23.29
C LEU A 210 8.95 4.00 -24.69
N GLN A 211 9.88 3.05 -24.82
CA GLN A 211 10.30 2.48 -26.10
C GLN A 211 9.16 1.77 -26.83
N ARG A 212 8.41 0.92 -26.12
CA ARG A 212 7.27 0.19 -26.71
C ARG A 212 6.14 1.11 -27.15
N SER A 213 5.88 2.18 -26.40
CA SER A 213 4.85 3.18 -26.74
C SER A 213 5.33 4.24 -27.73
N GLU A 214 6.64 4.29 -28.03
CA GLU A 214 7.26 5.34 -28.85
C GLU A 214 7.01 6.76 -28.30
N LEU A 215 6.78 6.89 -26.99
CA LEU A 215 6.54 8.17 -26.33
C LEU A 215 7.87 8.81 -25.94
N PRO A 216 8.17 10.05 -26.42
CA PRO A 216 9.34 10.77 -25.95
C PRO A 216 9.24 11.04 -24.43
N SER A 217 10.31 10.76 -23.73
CA SER A 217 10.36 10.79 -22.25
C SER A 217 9.97 12.14 -21.65
N TYR A 218 10.25 13.25 -22.33
CA TYR A 218 9.90 14.60 -21.85
C TYR A 218 8.39 14.87 -21.74
N HIS A 219 7.53 13.97 -22.25
CA HIS A 219 6.09 14.01 -22.04
C HIS A 219 5.61 13.28 -20.79
N LEU A 220 6.48 12.48 -20.15
CA LEU A 220 6.16 11.77 -18.90
C LEU A 220 6.72 12.51 -17.70
N GLU A 221 5.90 12.68 -16.67
CA GLU A 221 6.27 13.21 -15.35
C GLU A 221 5.90 12.14 -14.31
N LEU A 222 6.80 11.86 -13.36
CA LEU A 222 6.55 10.89 -12.29
C LEU A 222 6.38 11.65 -10.98
N GLU A 223 5.24 11.47 -10.33
CA GLU A 223 4.91 12.08 -9.05
C GLU A 223 5.05 11.05 -7.92
N ILE A 224 5.71 11.44 -6.83
CA ILE A 224 5.82 10.65 -5.59
C ILE A 224 5.27 11.47 -4.44
N THR A 225 4.61 10.80 -3.48
CA THR A 225 4.06 11.47 -2.30
C THR A 225 5.16 11.89 -1.32
N GLU A 226 4.89 12.92 -0.49
CA GLU A 226 5.81 13.37 0.56
C GLU A 226 6.20 12.24 1.52
N ASP A 227 5.26 11.37 1.91
CA ASP A 227 5.53 10.23 2.79
C ASP A 227 6.55 9.27 2.18
N THR A 228 6.51 9.08 0.86
CA THR A 228 7.50 8.29 0.12
C THR A 228 8.86 9.00 0.13
N ALA A 229 8.85 10.32 0.02
CA ALA A 229 10.06 11.16 -0.05
C ALA A 229 10.78 11.27 1.31
N MET A 230 10.09 11.17 2.43
CA MET A 230 10.68 11.29 3.77
C MET A 230 11.46 10.06 4.24
N GLY A 231 11.31 8.91 3.58
CA GLY A 231 11.93 7.65 4.01
C GLY A 231 13.44 7.54 3.70
N ASP A 232 13.94 8.08 2.58
CA ASP A 232 15.35 8.01 2.19
C ASP A 232 15.69 9.00 1.06
N MET A 233 15.94 10.24 1.44
CA MET A 233 16.24 11.36 0.51
C MET A 233 17.47 11.12 -0.37
N GLU A 234 18.45 10.32 0.07
CA GLU A 234 19.64 10.02 -0.74
C GLU A 234 19.31 9.04 -1.87
N LYS A 235 18.50 8.01 -1.58
CA LYS A 235 18.01 7.10 -2.61
C LYS A 235 17.12 7.79 -3.63
N ILE A 236 16.27 8.75 -3.18
CA ILE A 236 15.42 9.54 -4.06
C ILE A 236 16.27 10.35 -5.04
N LYS A 237 17.29 11.05 -4.54
CA LYS A 237 18.21 11.82 -5.40
C LYS A 237 18.92 10.92 -6.40
N ALA A 238 19.49 9.81 -5.93
CA ALA A 238 20.18 8.86 -6.79
C ALA A 238 19.29 8.25 -7.88
N LEU A 239 18.02 7.95 -7.56
CA LEU A 239 17.06 7.43 -8.54
C LEU A 239 16.57 8.52 -9.49
N ALA A 240 16.31 9.74 -9.00
CA ALA A 240 15.97 10.88 -9.84
C ALA A 240 17.10 11.23 -10.83
N GLU A 241 18.36 11.11 -10.42
CA GLU A 241 19.51 11.27 -11.29
C GLU A 241 19.61 10.16 -12.34
N LYS A 242 19.35 8.90 -11.96
CA LYS A 242 19.29 7.77 -12.91
C LYS A 242 18.16 7.93 -13.93
N ILE A 243 16.96 8.28 -13.47
CA ILE A 243 15.81 8.55 -14.36
C ILE A 243 16.14 9.71 -15.30
N ARG A 244 16.75 10.80 -14.82
CA ARG A 244 17.17 11.94 -15.69
C ARG A 244 18.26 11.58 -16.67
N ALA A 245 19.13 10.62 -16.36
CA ALA A 245 20.20 10.20 -17.24
C ALA A 245 19.74 9.17 -18.29
N ALA A 246 18.66 8.46 -18.00
CA ALA A 246 18.06 7.47 -18.88
C ALA A 246 16.97 8.07 -19.81
N LEU A 247 16.40 9.23 -19.44
CA LEU A 247 15.38 9.98 -20.18
C LEU A 247 15.98 11.17 -20.92
#